data_98e6d4edfd438894507be867dd1fc4ba
#
_entry.id   98e6d4edfd438894507be867dd1fc4ba
#
_cell.length_a   1.000
_cell.length_b   1.000
_cell.length_c   1.000
_cell.angle_alpha   90.00
_cell.angle_beta   90.00
_cell.angle_gamma   90.00
#
_symmetry.space_group_name_H-M   'P 1'
#
loop_
_entity.id
_entity.type
_entity.pdbx_description
1 polymer ?
#
loop_
_entity_poly.entity_id
_entity_poly.type
_entity_poly.pdbx_seq_one_letter_code
_entity_poly.pdbx_strand_id
1 'polypeptide(L)'
;NDQTIRTVTGELRTFLDEHDLGTGCNDITFWNKLNSGIRTYKQWSESNELEKKPEEIWPEYYMADFNLNREKLQEVAERLAGMWEVTYYHRELRPKVKETLEELKKRGYHLGVISNTASLYSVFDVLEQYGIRDYFEDVTLSSVTGYRKPHPSIFQISLRQMQAKPEECAYVGDTISRDIIGAKRMHFGAAIQIQSFLSAQKDAGVDAAYQPDHIIRELPELVDYLEERNRAERLTMQ
;
A
#
# COMPACT_ATOMS: atom_id res chain seq x y z
N ASN A 1 -6.97 7.82 17.35
CA ASN A 1 -7.39 8.50 18.57
C ASN A 1 -6.16 8.91 19.40
N ASP A 2 -6.30 9.71 20.45
CA ASP A 2 -5.19 10.21 21.28
C ASP A 2 -4.35 9.09 21.92
N GLN A 3 -4.96 7.98 22.25
CA GLN A 3 -4.27 6.83 22.83
C GLN A 3 -3.37 6.13 21.78
N THR A 4 -3.83 5.98 20.56
CA THR A 4 -3.01 5.45 19.46
C THR A 4 -1.81 6.35 19.19
N ILE A 5 -2.02 7.67 19.16
CA ILE A 5 -0.94 8.65 18.98
C ILE A 5 0.12 8.51 20.08
N ARG A 6 -0.32 8.44 21.34
CA ARG A 6 0.59 8.27 22.49
C ARG A 6 1.37 6.94 22.43
N THR A 7 0.71 5.86 22.05
CA THR A 7 1.37 4.56 21.92
C THR A 7 2.43 4.61 20.84
N VAL A 8 2.08 5.07 19.64
CA VAL A 8 3.03 5.17 18.51
C VAL A 8 4.20 6.10 18.82
N THR A 9 3.93 7.30 19.37
CA THR A 9 4.99 8.24 19.71
C THR A 9 5.88 7.73 20.83
N GLY A 10 5.33 7.03 21.80
CA GLY A 10 6.09 6.42 22.91
C GLY A 10 7.08 5.36 22.40
N GLU A 11 6.62 4.44 21.59
CA GLU A 11 7.46 3.37 21.01
C GLU A 11 8.57 3.93 20.11
N LEU A 12 8.22 4.87 19.21
CA LEU A 12 9.22 5.52 18.34
C LEU A 12 10.28 6.28 19.15
N ARG A 13 9.87 7.00 20.19
CA ARG A 13 10.80 7.75 21.04
C ARG A 13 11.71 6.84 21.85
N THR A 14 11.16 5.78 22.44
CA THR A 14 11.97 4.76 23.13
C THR A 14 13.00 4.17 22.20
N PHE A 15 12.59 3.79 21.00
CA PHE A 15 13.52 3.26 19.99
C PHE A 15 14.60 4.28 19.60
N LEU A 16 14.23 5.55 19.39
CA LEU A 16 15.21 6.61 19.07
C LEU A 16 16.20 6.85 20.23
N ASP A 17 15.71 6.87 21.48
CA ASP A 17 16.56 7.03 22.66
C ASP A 17 17.57 5.86 22.81
N GLU A 18 17.14 4.62 22.55
CA GLU A 18 18.00 3.43 22.54
C GLU A 18 19.12 3.46 21.49
N HIS A 19 18.95 4.29 20.43
CA HIS A 19 19.91 4.44 19.33
C HIS A 19 20.66 5.78 19.35
N ASP A 20 20.73 6.46 20.50
CA ASP A 20 21.35 7.78 20.66
C ASP A 20 20.75 8.87 19.73
N LEU A 21 19.45 8.75 19.41
CA LEU A 21 18.67 9.67 18.59
C LEU A 21 17.58 10.37 19.41
N GLY A 22 17.81 10.56 20.69
CA GLY A 22 16.86 11.20 21.58
C GLY A 22 16.51 12.62 21.13
N THR A 23 15.21 12.91 21.06
CA THR A 23 14.73 14.20 20.55
C THR A 23 14.61 15.28 21.61
N GLY A 24 14.65 14.92 22.91
CA GLY A 24 14.53 15.84 24.04
C GLY A 24 13.21 16.62 24.16
N CYS A 25 12.23 16.34 23.33
CA CYS A 25 10.93 17.03 23.34
C CYS A 25 9.83 16.18 24.00
N ASN A 26 8.71 16.83 24.42
CA ASN A 26 7.55 16.12 24.92
C ASN A 26 6.70 15.48 23.80
N ASP A 27 5.73 14.62 24.15
CA ASP A 27 4.93 13.84 23.19
C ASP A 27 4.17 14.71 22.20
N ILE A 28 3.60 15.82 22.65
CA ILE A 28 2.81 16.73 21.79
C ILE A 28 3.74 17.41 20.77
N THR A 29 4.88 17.90 21.20
CA THR A 29 5.86 18.52 20.30
C THR A 29 6.43 17.50 19.32
N PHE A 30 6.74 16.30 19.79
CA PHE A 30 7.19 15.20 18.95
C PHE A 30 6.16 14.88 17.87
N TRP A 31 4.91 14.64 18.28
CA TRP A 31 3.83 14.35 17.32
C TRP A 31 3.62 15.47 16.30
N ASN A 32 3.60 16.72 16.74
CA ASN A 32 3.34 17.83 15.84
C ASN A 32 4.43 17.96 14.75
N LYS A 33 5.70 17.82 15.12
CA LYS A 33 6.82 17.85 14.19
C LYS A 33 6.79 16.66 13.23
N LEU A 34 6.66 15.44 13.79
CA LEU A 34 6.57 14.21 12.99
C LEU A 34 5.41 14.28 11.99
N ASN A 35 4.22 14.67 12.44
CA ASN A 35 3.04 14.77 11.58
C ASN A 35 3.17 15.86 10.51
N SER A 36 3.87 16.95 10.79
CA SER A 36 4.22 17.98 9.79
C SER A 36 5.10 17.37 8.69
N GLY A 37 6.15 16.66 9.07
CA GLY A 37 7.04 15.97 8.12
C GLY A 37 6.32 14.91 7.27
N ILE A 38 5.44 14.12 7.91
CA ILE A 38 4.60 13.13 7.22
C ILE A 38 3.71 13.79 6.17
N ARG A 39 3.06 14.90 6.50
CA ARG A 39 2.20 15.64 5.55
C ARG A 39 3.00 16.19 4.38
N THR A 40 4.17 16.75 4.65
CA THR A 40 5.08 17.29 3.62
C THR A 40 5.51 16.18 2.66
N TYR A 41 5.92 15.04 3.19
CA TYR A 41 6.28 13.88 2.37
C TYR A 41 5.10 13.35 1.57
N LYS A 42 3.94 13.21 2.20
CA LYS A 42 2.73 12.75 1.53
C LYS A 42 2.37 13.64 0.34
N GLN A 43 2.39 14.96 0.53
CA GLN A 43 2.11 15.91 -0.55
C GLN A 43 3.11 15.74 -1.70
N TRP A 44 4.40 15.65 -1.39
CA TRP A 44 5.44 15.45 -2.40
C TRP A 44 5.24 14.13 -3.15
N SER A 45 5.07 13.02 -2.43
CA SER A 45 4.98 11.68 -3.02
C SER A 45 3.72 11.49 -3.88
N GLU A 46 2.59 12.04 -3.44
CA GLU A 46 1.33 11.99 -4.19
C GLU A 46 1.34 12.90 -5.42
N SER A 47 1.94 14.10 -5.33
CA SER A 47 2.03 15.03 -6.47
C SER A 47 2.97 14.53 -7.56
N ASN A 48 3.99 13.77 -7.21
CA ASN A 48 4.98 13.25 -8.16
C ASN A 48 4.72 11.78 -8.57
N GLU A 49 3.79 11.11 -7.91
CA GLU A 49 3.55 9.65 -8.05
C GLU A 49 4.85 8.83 -7.83
N LEU A 50 5.76 9.33 -6.97
CA LEU A 50 7.06 8.73 -6.67
C LEU A 50 7.18 8.34 -5.18
N GLU A 51 8.03 7.38 -4.92
CA GLU A 51 8.38 6.92 -3.57
C GLU A 51 9.88 7.06 -3.34
N LYS A 52 10.25 7.51 -2.15
CA LYS A 52 11.61 7.50 -1.66
C LYS A 52 11.85 6.29 -0.76
N LYS A 53 13.11 5.99 -0.51
CA LYS A 53 13.49 4.95 0.46
C LYS A 53 13.37 5.47 1.90
N PRO A 54 13.19 4.59 2.89
CA PRO A 54 13.14 4.98 4.30
C PRO A 54 14.33 5.87 4.72
N GLU A 55 15.54 5.56 4.25
CA GLU A 55 16.78 6.29 4.53
C GLU A 55 16.78 7.74 4.02
N GLU A 56 15.88 8.05 3.09
CA GLU A 56 15.64 9.42 2.61
C GLU A 56 14.44 10.06 3.33
N ILE A 57 13.33 9.27 3.50
CA ILE A 57 12.07 9.77 4.06
C ILE A 57 12.26 10.24 5.50
N TRP A 58 12.88 9.41 6.35
CA TRP A 58 13.00 9.72 7.76
C TRP A 58 13.87 10.95 8.03
N PRO A 59 15.12 11.06 7.49
CA PRO A 59 15.93 12.25 7.73
C PRO A 59 15.46 13.51 7.01
N GLU A 60 14.93 13.39 5.80
CA GLU A 60 14.62 14.56 4.96
C GLU A 60 13.22 15.12 5.18
N TYR A 61 12.30 14.31 5.72
CA TYR A 61 10.90 14.68 5.91
C TYR A 61 10.40 14.45 7.33
N TYR A 62 10.31 13.18 7.78
CA TYR A 62 9.64 12.83 9.03
C TYR A 62 10.34 13.41 10.25
N MET A 63 11.67 13.36 10.27
CA MET A 63 12.50 13.85 11.36
C MET A 63 13.32 15.10 11.02
N ALA A 64 13.01 15.77 9.91
CA ALA A 64 13.74 16.96 9.45
C ALA A 64 13.83 18.09 10.50
N ASP A 65 12.77 18.28 11.29
CA ASP A 65 12.70 19.34 12.31
C ASP A 65 13.32 18.94 13.66
N PHE A 66 14.01 17.79 13.76
CA PHE A 66 14.53 17.27 15.04
C PHE A 66 16.06 17.35 15.13
N ASN A 67 16.79 17.98 14.43
CA ASN A 67 18.27 18.16 14.56
C ASN A 67 19.02 16.91 15.04
N LEU A 68 18.69 15.74 14.44
CA LEU A 68 19.28 14.45 14.77
C LEU A 68 20.50 14.15 13.88
N ASN A 69 21.38 13.25 14.35
CA ASN A 69 22.46 12.75 13.52
C ASN A 69 21.88 12.01 12.31
N ARG A 70 22.14 12.53 11.11
CA ARG A 70 21.56 12.04 9.85
C ARG A 70 22.01 10.60 9.56
N GLU A 71 23.29 10.29 9.74
CA GLU A 71 23.84 8.98 9.42
C GLU A 71 23.24 7.90 10.32
N LYS A 72 23.22 8.14 11.64
CA LYS A 72 22.55 7.24 12.58
C LYS A 72 21.05 7.04 12.27
N LEU A 73 20.37 8.11 11.88
CA LEU A 73 18.96 8.04 11.53
C LEU A 73 18.72 7.22 10.26
N GLN A 74 19.61 7.32 9.27
CA GLN A 74 19.56 6.49 8.06
C GLN A 74 19.75 5.00 8.38
N GLU A 75 20.65 4.65 9.29
CA GLU A 75 20.90 3.25 9.70
C GLU A 75 19.66 2.58 10.29
N VAL A 76 18.79 3.33 10.96
CA VAL A 76 17.60 2.80 11.63
C VAL A 76 16.30 3.09 10.89
N ALA A 77 16.36 3.79 9.75
CA ALA A 77 15.20 4.33 9.06
C ALA A 77 14.17 3.26 8.63
N GLU A 78 14.62 2.11 8.14
CA GLU A 78 13.71 1.01 7.79
C GLU A 78 13.01 0.44 9.01
N ARG A 79 13.69 0.31 10.14
CA ARG A 79 13.04 -0.15 11.39
C ARG A 79 11.99 0.84 11.86
N LEU A 80 12.28 2.14 11.77
CA LEU A 80 11.29 3.20 12.06
C LEU A 80 10.10 3.13 11.10
N ALA A 81 10.34 2.89 9.81
CA ALA A 81 9.29 2.73 8.82
C ALA A 81 8.41 1.51 9.12
N GLY A 82 9.00 0.36 9.42
CA GLY A 82 8.27 -0.84 9.81
C GLY A 82 7.45 -0.63 11.09
N MET A 83 8.04 -0.03 12.14
CA MET A 83 7.32 0.31 13.38
C MET A 83 6.14 1.25 13.10
N TRP A 84 6.32 2.27 12.27
CA TRP A 84 5.25 3.18 11.87
C TRP A 84 4.09 2.45 11.18
N GLU A 85 4.40 1.58 10.23
CA GLU A 85 3.40 0.82 9.48
C GLU A 85 2.57 -0.12 10.38
N VAL A 86 3.19 -0.72 11.38
CA VAL A 86 2.51 -1.67 12.28
C VAL A 86 1.77 -0.95 13.41
N THR A 87 2.39 0.04 14.05
CA THR A 87 1.81 0.69 15.24
C THR A 87 0.78 1.76 14.91
N TYR A 88 0.95 2.47 13.80
CA TYR A 88 0.00 3.51 13.38
C TYR A 88 -1.20 2.96 12.62
N TYR A 89 -0.99 2.01 11.73
CA TYR A 89 -2.03 1.44 10.88
C TYR A 89 -2.55 0.11 11.43
N HIS A 90 -3.26 0.04 12.48
CA HIS A 90 -3.87 -1.21 12.98
C HIS A 90 -4.65 -1.93 11.88
N ARG A 91 -3.93 -2.70 11.06
CA ARG A 91 -4.51 -3.46 9.94
C ARG A 91 -5.03 -4.79 10.44
N GLU A 92 -6.17 -5.18 9.93
CA GLU A 92 -6.74 -6.50 10.13
C GLU A 92 -7.03 -7.15 8.79
N LEU A 93 -6.89 -8.46 8.75
CA LEU A 93 -7.26 -9.24 7.57
C LEU A 93 -8.78 -9.19 7.39
N ARG A 94 -9.24 -8.85 6.18
CA ARG A 94 -10.67 -8.90 5.86
C ARG A 94 -11.21 -10.33 6.03
N PRO A 95 -12.52 -10.49 6.35
CA PRO A 95 -13.12 -11.82 6.42
C PRO A 95 -12.94 -12.61 5.12
N LYS A 96 -12.77 -13.92 5.26
CA LYS A 96 -12.71 -14.89 4.14
C LYS A 96 -11.58 -14.64 3.11
N VAL A 97 -10.53 -13.89 3.47
CA VAL A 97 -9.40 -13.65 2.56
C VAL A 97 -8.72 -14.96 2.19
N LYS A 98 -8.37 -15.81 3.17
CA LYS A 98 -7.66 -17.07 2.91
C LYS A 98 -8.46 -17.98 1.99
N GLU A 99 -9.70 -18.19 2.31
CA GLU A 99 -10.62 -19.03 1.54
C GLU A 99 -10.77 -18.52 0.09
N THR A 100 -10.83 -17.19 -0.08
CA THR A 100 -10.91 -16.58 -1.41
C THR A 100 -9.61 -16.76 -2.20
N LEU A 101 -8.44 -16.55 -1.55
CA LEU A 101 -7.15 -16.76 -2.20
C LEU A 101 -6.94 -18.23 -2.59
N GLU A 102 -7.32 -19.18 -1.73
CA GLU A 102 -7.31 -20.61 -2.01
C GLU A 102 -8.18 -20.94 -3.22
N GLU A 103 -9.40 -20.42 -3.27
CA GLU A 103 -10.33 -20.66 -4.37
C GLU A 103 -9.80 -20.08 -5.69
N LEU A 104 -9.22 -18.88 -5.68
CA LEU A 104 -8.59 -18.28 -6.87
C LEU A 104 -7.41 -19.12 -7.37
N LYS A 105 -6.51 -19.54 -6.48
CA LYS A 105 -5.37 -20.44 -6.85
C LYS A 105 -5.85 -21.77 -7.40
N LYS A 106 -6.86 -22.39 -6.79
CA LYS A 106 -7.47 -23.63 -7.25
C LYS A 106 -8.07 -23.53 -8.65
N ARG A 107 -8.56 -22.35 -9.02
CA ARG A 107 -9.07 -22.03 -10.37
C ARG A 107 -7.98 -21.67 -11.36
N GLY A 108 -6.71 -21.68 -10.96
CA GLY A 108 -5.56 -21.42 -11.81
C GLY A 108 -5.22 -19.94 -11.98
N TYR A 109 -5.76 -19.05 -11.15
CA TYR A 109 -5.35 -17.64 -11.18
C TYR A 109 -3.95 -17.47 -10.59
N HIS A 110 -3.14 -16.62 -11.25
CA HIS A 110 -1.88 -16.11 -10.75
C HIS A 110 -2.12 -14.83 -9.97
N LEU A 111 -1.55 -14.74 -8.76
CA LEU A 111 -1.84 -13.64 -7.84
C LEU A 111 -0.58 -12.81 -7.57
N GLY A 112 -0.72 -11.50 -7.63
CA GLY A 112 0.32 -10.52 -7.29
C GLY A 112 -0.20 -9.42 -6.38
N VAL A 113 0.73 -8.75 -5.69
CA VAL A 113 0.46 -7.60 -4.84
C VAL A 113 1.21 -6.38 -5.35
N ILE A 114 0.53 -5.24 -5.49
CA ILE A 114 1.15 -3.93 -5.73
C ILE A 114 0.79 -3.00 -4.57
N SER A 115 1.78 -2.59 -3.79
CA SER A 115 1.56 -1.78 -2.58
C SER A 115 2.34 -0.46 -2.60
N ASN A 116 1.63 0.65 -2.26
CA ASN A 116 2.28 1.89 -1.87
C ASN A 116 2.67 1.79 -0.40
N THR A 117 3.95 1.78 -0.10
CA THR A 117 4.50 1.68 1.25
C THR A 117 5.83 2.43 1.34
N ALA A 118 6.10 3.02 2.50
CA ALA A 118 7.37 3.67 2.80
C ALA A 118 8.37 2.72 3.51
N SER A 119 8.02 1.44 3.71
CA SER A 119 8.90 0.41 4.27
C SER A 119 9.30 -0.59 3.20
N LEU A 120 10.49 -1.15 3.29
CA LEU A 120 10.98 -2.19 2.36
C LEU A 120 10.41 -3.58 2.69
N TYR A 121 10.16 -3.85 3.96
CA TYR A 121 9.84 -5.21 4.44
C TYR A 121 8.45 -5.36 5.05
N SER A 122 7.82 -4.29 5.55
CA SER A 122 6.58 -4.38 6.33
C SER A 122 5.43 -5.11 5.62
N VAL A 123 5.34 -5.02 4.30
CA VAL A 123 4.31 -5.74 3.53
C VAL A 123 4.57 -7.24 3.55
N PHE A 124 5.83 -7.67 3.38
CA PHE A 124 6.21 -9.08 3.46
C PHE A 124 5.91 -9.64 4.85
N ASP A 125 6.34 -8.92 5.90
CA ASP A 125 6.14 -9.33 7.30
C ASP A 125 4.64 -9.50 7.62
N VAL A 126 3.79 -8.57 7.15
CA VAL A 126 2.34 -8.65 7.35
C VAL A 126 1.71 -9.81 6.57
N LEU A 127 2.13 -10.04 5.32
CA LEU A 127 1.64 -11.18 4.54
C LEU A 127 2.03 -12.52 5.19
N GLU A 128 3.24 -12.63 5.73
CA GLU A 128 3.71 -13.80 6.48
C GLU A 128 2.96 -13.98 7.80
N GLN A 129 2.80 -12.91 8.56
CA GLN A 129 2.05 -12.91 9.83
C GLN A 129 0.61 -13.41 9.64
N TYR A 130 -0.03 -13.03 8.54
CA TYR A 130 -1.37 -13.51 8.20
C TYR A 130 -1.36 -14.91 7.56
N GLY A 131 -0.20 -15.49 7.26
CA GLY A 131 -0.06 -16.78 6.59
C GLY A 131 -0.68 -16.79 5.20
N ILE A 132 -0.50 -15.70 4.44
CA ILE A 132 -1.01 -15.54 3.06
C ILE A 132 0.09 -15.19 2.05
N ARG A 133 1.36 -15.11 2.48
CA ARG A 133 2.48 -14.76 1.58
C ARG A 133 2.59 -15.71 0.39
N ASP A 134 2.43 -17.00 0.61
CA ASP A 134 2.65 -18.05 -0.37
C ASP A 134 1.59 -18.11 -1.49
N TYR A 135 0.49 -17.38 -1.34
CA TYR A 135 -0.50 -17.25 -2.41
C TYR A 135 -0.01 -16.34 -3.55
N PHE A 136 0.94 -15.44 -3.27
CA PHE A 136 1.37 -14.40 -4.21
C PHE A 136 2.71 -14.73 -4.86
N GLU A 137 2.74 -14.72 -6.18
CA GLU A 137 3.92 -14.97 -7.01
C GLU A 137 4.78 -13.71 -7.12
N ASP A 138 4.18 -12.54 -7.05
CA ASP A 138 4.84 -11.24 -7.06
C ASP A 138 4.35 -10.32 -5.92
N VAL A 139 5.29 -9.57 -5.34
CA VAL A 139 5.01 -8.48 -4.40
C VAL A 139 5.82 -7.27 -4.79
N THR A 140 5.19 -6.36 -5.53
CA THR A 140 5.80 -5.13 -6.01
C THR A 140 5.51 -3.96 -5.07
N LEU A 141 6.56 -3.33 -4.53
CA LEU A 141 6.47 -2.26 -3.54
C LEU A 141 6.96 -0.92 -4.10
N SER A 142 6.29 0.17 -3.77
CA SER A 142 6.72 1.51 -4.17
C SER A 142 8.06 1.91 -3.58
N SER A 143 8.35 1.53 -2.33
CA SER A 143 9.63 1.76 -1.65
C SER A 143 10.83 1.10 -2.36
N VAL A 144 10.59 0.00 -3.08
CA VAL A 144 11.62 -0.72 -3.85
C VAL A 144 11.73 -0.16 -5.27
N THR A 145 10.60 0.10 -5.92
CA THR A 145 10.57 0.50 -7.33
C THR A 145 10.79 1.99 -7.56
N GLY A 146 10.54 2.82 -6.53
CA GLY A 146 10.55 4.28 -6.63
C GLY A 146 9.27 4.88 -7.21
N TYR A 147 8.31 4.08 -7.65
CA TYR A 147 7.05 4.51 -8.25
C TYR A 147 5.86 4.16 -7.36
N ARG A 148 4.92 5.09 -7.22
CA ARG A 148 3.68 4.91 -6.47
C ARG A 148 2.49 4.77 -7.41
N LYS A 149 1.51 3.93 -7.07
CA LYS A 149 0.20 3.99 -7.72
C LYS A 149 -0.40 5.40 -7.60
N PRO A 150 -0.93 6.00 -8.68
CA PRO A 150 -1.31 5.39 -9.97
C PRO A 150 -0.25 5.44 -11.08
N HIS A 151 1.05 5.67 -10.78
CA HIS A 151 2.10 5.73 -11.80
C HIS A 151 2.17 4.42 -12.59
N PRO A 152 2.14 4.45 -13.95
CA PRO A 152 2.13 3.23 -14.77
C PRO A 152 3.29 2.27 -14.52
N SER A 153 4.47 2.80 -14.20
CA SER A 153 5.69 1.99 -14.04
C SER A 153 5.59 0.94 -12.95
N ILE A 154 4.90 1.22 -11.82
CA ILE A 154 4.78 0.21 -10.75
C ILE A 154 3.95 -1.01 -11.23
N PHE A 155 2.91 -0.78 -12.02
CA PHE A 155 2.10 -1.84 -12.63
C PHE A 155 2.89 -2.60 -13.71
N GLN A 156 3.65 -1.89 -14.54
CA GLN A 156 4.50 -2.52 -15.58
C GLN A 156 5.54 -3.44 -14.97
N ILE A 157 6.15 -3.06 -13.84
CA ILE A 157 7.14 -3.88 -13.14
C ILE A 157 6.47 -5.18 -12.68
N SER A 158 5.33 -5.11 -11.99
CA SER A 158 4.60 -6.29 -11.54
C SER A 158 4.17 -7.19 -12.70
N LEU A 159 3.58 -6.62 -13.77
CA LEU A 159 3.19 -7.38 -14.95
C LEU A 159 4.36 -8.12 -15.60
N ARG A 160 5.55 -7.49 -15.65
CA ARG A 160 6.76 -8.14 -16.17
C ARG A 160 7.22 -9.29 -15.28
N GLN A 161 7.21 -9.11 -13.95
CA GLN A 161 7.57 -10.16 -13.00
C GLN A 161 6.63 -11.37 -13.15
N MET A 162 5.35 -11.12 -13.32
CA MET A 162 4.34 -12.15 -13.50
C MET A 162 4.22 -12.68 -14.94
N GLN A 163 4.96 -12.12 -15.88
CA GLN A 163 4.87 -12.45 -17.32
C GLN A 163 3.43 -12.35 -17.85
N ALA A 164 2.68 -11.38 -17.36
CA ALA A 164 1.27 -11.20 -17.64
C ALA A 164 1.00 -9.99 -18.55
N LYS A 165 -0.04 -10.09 -19.36
CA LYS A 165 -0.53 -8.97 -20.16
C LYS A 165 -1.65 -8.26 -19.41
N PRO A 166 -1.70 -6.91 -19.42
CA PRO A 166 -2.69 -6.18 -18.66
C PRO A 166 -4.14 -6.53 -19.03
N GLU A 167 -4.43 -6.73 -20.31
CA GLU A 167 -5.76 -7.09 -20.80
C GLU A 167 -6.26 -8.47 -20.30
N GLU A 168 -5.35 -9.35 -19.89
CA GLU A 168 -5.64 -10.67 -19.32
C GLU A 168 -5.73 -10.63 -17.79
N CYS A 169 -5.52 -9.45 -17.17
CA CYS A 169 -5.46 -9.28 -15.72
C CYS A 169 -6.67 -8.48 -15.19
N ALA A 170 -7.10 -8.83 -13.97
CA ALA A 170 -7.97 -8.00 -13.17
C ALA A 170 -7.17 -7.33 -12.04
N TYR A 171 -7.39 -6.05 -11.82
CA TYR A 171 -6.82 -5.32 -10.70
C TYR A 171 -7.89 -5.03 -9.64
N VAL A 172 -7.60 -5.34 -8.38
CA VAL A 172 -8.51 -5.11 -7.26
C VAL A 172 -7.88 -4.16 -6.26
N GLY A 173 -8.54 -3.07 -5.95
CA GLY A 173 -8.05 -2.09 -4.97
C GLY A 173 -9.18 -1.31 -4.31
N ASP A 174 -8.86 -0.56 -3.24
CA ASP A 174 -9.87 0.14 -2.46
C ASP A 174 -10.06 1.62 -2.85
N THR A 175 -9.12 2.20 -3.61
CA THR A 175 -9.16 3.63 -3.95
C THR A 175 -9.24 3.87 -5.45
N ILE A 176 -10.12 4.80 -5.86
CA ILE A 176 -10.21 5.20 -7.27
C ILE A 176 -8.94 5.95 -7.67
N SER A 177 -8.50 6.91 -6.85
CA SER A 177 -7.37 7.81 -7.14
C SER A 177 -6.03 7.10 -7.42
N ARG A 178 -5.84 5.90 -6.89
CA ARG A 178 -4.58 5.14 -7.03
C ARG A 178 -4.76 3.84 -7.78
N ASP A 179 -5.75 3.06 -7.39
CA ASP A 179 -5.92 1.69 -7.86
C ASP A 179 -6.66 1.66 -9.20
N ILE A 180 -7.85 2.27 -9.27
CA ILE A 180 -8.68 2.25 -10.47
C ILE A 180 -8.05 3.09 -11.59
N ILE A 181 -7.58 4.31 -11.27
CA ILE A 181 -6.89 5.15 -12.26
C ILE A 181 -5.66 4.43 -12.81
N GLY A 182 -4.84 3.81 -11.93
CA GLY A 182 -3.65 3.08 -12.35
C GLY A 182 -3.99 1.89 -13.27
N ALA A 183 -4.96 1.07 -12.88
CA ALA A 183 -5.41 -0.06 -13.69
C ALA A 183 -5.99 0.39 -15.06
N LYS A 184 -6.77 1.48 -15.08
CA LYS A 184 -7.32 2.04 -16.32
C LYS A 184 -6.23 2.62 -17.22
N ARG A 185 -5.25 3.35 -16.68
CA ARG A 185 -4.09 3.86 -17.43
C ARG A 185 -3.28 2.73 -18.08
N MET A 186 -3.24 1.58 -17.42
CA MET A 186 -2.52 0.38 -17.88
C MET A 186 -3.37 -0.56 -18.74
N HIS A 187 -4.62 -0.23 -19.00
CA HIS A 187 -5.54 -1.06 -19.80
C HIS A 187 -5.73 -2.48 -19.24
N PHE A 188 -5.81 -2.60 -17.91
CA PHE A 188 -6.18 -3.88 -17.31
C PHE A 188 -7.54 -4.34 -17.82
N GLY A 189 -7.67 -5.64 -18.03
CA GLY A 189 -8.91 -6.25 -18.47
C GLY A 189 -10.10 -5.94 -17.56
N ALA A 190 -9.87 -5.80 -16.26
CA ALA A 190 -10.86 -5.26 -15.31
C ALA A 190 -10.20 -4.45 -14.19
N ALA A 191 -10.80 -3.32 -13.84
CA ALA A 191 -10.48 -2.51 -12.66
C ALA A 191 -11.64 -2.61 -11.66
N ILE A 192 -11.42 -3.31 -10.55
CA ILE A 192 -12.44 -3.68 -9.57
C ILE A 192 -12.19 -2.91 -8.27
N GLN A 193 -13.21 -2.18 -7.79
CA GLN A 193 -13.11 -1.51 -6.50
C GLN A 193 -13.68 -2.41 -5.39
N ILE A 194 -12.86 -2.69 -4.37
CA ILE A 194 -13.37 -3.25 -3.12
C ILE A 194 -13.72 -2.12 -2.15
N GLN A 195 -14.99 -2.03 -1.74
CA GLN A 195 -15.44 -0.95 -0.88
C GLN A 195 -14.72 -0.97 0.48
N SER A 196 -14.29 0.21 0.92
CA SER A 196 -13.70 0.48 2.23
C SER A 196 -14.31 1.76 2.78
N PHE A 197 -14.54 1.81 4.09
CA PHE A 197 -15.02 3.04 4.74
C PHE A 197 -14.03 4.21 4.62
N LEU A 198 -12.74 3.92 4.34
CA LEU A 198 -11.71 4.93 4.11
C LEU A 198 -11.68 5.45 2.66
N SER A 199 -12.29 4.73 1.70
CA SER A 199 -12.20 5.07 0.28
C SER A 199 -12.91 6.37 -0.05
N ALA A 200 -14.08 6.60 0.50
CA ALA A 200 -14.88 7.80 0.22
C ALA A 200 -14.16 9.12 0.52
N GLN A 201 -13.32 9.15 1.56
CA GLN A 201 -12.51 10.34 1.88
C GLN A 201 -11.31 10.51 0.94
N LYS A 202 -10.70 9.40 0.52
CA LYS A 202 -9.51 9.41 -0.36
C LYS A 202 -9.88 9.76 -1.80
N ASP A 203 -11.09 9.41 -2.22
CA ASP A 203 -11.58 9.60 -3.57
C ASP A 203 -12.40 10.89 -3.74
N ALA A 204 -12.48 11.72 -2.71
CA ALA A 204 -13.11 13.04 -2.79
C ALA A 204 -12.41 13.92 -3.84
N GLY A 205 -13.14 14.30 -4.90
CA GLY A 205 -12.60 15.13 -5.99
C GLY A 205 -11.95 14.38 -7.14
N VAL A 206 -12.01 13.04 -7.16
CA VAL A 206 -11.60 12.24 -8.33
C VAL A 206 -12.54 12.49 -9.49
N ASP A 207 -11.98 12.63 -10.70
CA ASP A 207 -12.71 12.82 -11.94
C ASP A 207 -13.71 11.67 -12.17
N ALA A 208 -14.97 12.02 -12.43
CA ALA A 208 -16.04 11.07 -12.73
C ALA A 208 -15.79 10.20 -13.99
N ALA A 209 -14.79 10.56 -14.81
CA ALA A 209 -14.36 9.75 -15.95
C ALA A 209 -13.73 8.40 -15.53
N TYR A 210 -13.18 8.33 -14.31
CA TYR A 210 -12.52 7.12 -13.80
C TYR A 210 -13.49 6.34 -12.90
N GLN A 211 -14.27 5.45 -13.50
CA GLN A 211 -15.15 4.55 -12.76
C GLN A 211 -14.57 3.12 -12.77
N PRO A 212 -14.73 2.34 -11.68
CA PRO A 212 -14.41 0.92 -11.68
C PRO A 212 -15.34 0.17 -12.64
N ASP A 213 -14.85 -0.92 -13.23
CA ASP A 213 -15.68 -1.81 -14.04
C ASP A 213 -16.68 -2.59 -13.18
N HIS A 214 -16.30 -2.86 -11.95
CA HIS A 214 -17.13 -3.53 -10.95
C HIS A 214 -16.80 -3.07 -9.54
N ILE A 215 -17.78 -3.13 -8.64
CA ILE A 215 -17.63 -2.80 -7.24
C ILE A 215 -18.04 -4.01 -6.42
N ILE A 216 -17.14 -4.46 -5.54
CA ILE A 216 -17.40 -5.53 -4.57
C ILE A 216 -17.36 -4.97 -3.15
N ARG A 217 -18.11 -5.59 -2.24
CA ARG A 217 -18.12 -5.25 -0.81
C ARG A 217 -17.24 -6.21 -0.01
N GLU A 218 -17.29 -7.48 -0.38
CA GLU A 218 -16.52 -8.55 0.24
C GLU A 218 -15.67 -9.26 -0.81
N LEU A 219 -14.50 -9.75 -0.37
CA LEU A 219 -13.55 -10.37 -1.30
C LEU A 219 -14.09 -11.63 -2.03
N PRO A 220 -14.93 -12.48 -1.44
CA PRO A 220 -15.53 -13.60 -2.17
C PRO A 220 -16.32 -13.25 -3.42
N GLU A 221 -16.95 -12.06 -3.46
CA GLU A 221 -17.68 -11.59 -4.64
C GLU A 221 -16.79 -11.47 -5.89
N LEU A 222 -15.46 -11.36 -5.68
CA LEU A 222 -14.48 -11.35 -6.76
C LEU A 222 -14.51 -12.67 -7.57
N VAL A 223 -14.66 -13.79 -6.89
CA VAL A 223 -14.70 -15.11 -7.53
C VAL A 223 -15.89 -15.22 -8.46
N ASP A 224 -17.07 -14.80 -7.99
CA ASP A 224 -18.31 -14.83 -8.74
C ASP A 224 -18.24 -13.92 -10.00
N TYR A 225 -17.73 -12.69 -9.81
CA TYR A 225 -17.53 -11.74 -10.91
C TYR A 225 -16.59 -12.28 -11.98
N LEU A 226 -15.47 -12.85 -11.61
CA LEU A 226 -14.48 -13.41 -12.55
C LEU A 226 -15.06 -14.62 -13.31
N GLU A 227 -15.87 -15.45 -12.65
CA GLU A 227 -16.55 -16.56 -13.32
C GLU A 227 -17.57 -16.09 -14.38
N GLU A 228 -18.42 -15.13 -14.01
CA GLU A 228 -19.41 -14.57 -14.91
C GLU A 228 -18.74 -13.95 -16.14
N ARG A 229 -17.67 -13.20 -15.91
CA ARG A 229 -16.89 -12.58 -16.98
C ARG A 229 -16.27 -13.60 -17.92
N ASN A 230 -15.55 -14.59 -17.38
CA ASN A 230 -14.93 -15.64 -18.18
C ASN A 230 -15.97 -16.46 -18.96
N ARG A 231 -17.18 -16.64 -18.43
CA ARG A 231 -18.29 -17.29 -19.13
C ARG A 231 -18.77 -16.46 -20.31
N ALA A 232 -18.94 -15.15 -20.11
CA ALA A 232 -19.37 -14.23 -21.15
C ALA A 232 -18.35 -14.17 -22.31
N GLU A 233 -17.06 -14.09 -22.01
CA GLU A 233 -15.97 -14.08 -23.00
C GLU A 233 -15.96 -15.35 -23.85
N ARG A 234 -16.15 -16.53 -23.25
CA ARG A 234 -16.23 -17.82 -23.98
C ARG A 234 -17.41 -17.89 -24.92
N LEU A 235 -18.54 -17.28 -24.57
CA LEU A 235 -19.74 -17.24 -25.41
C LEU A 235 -19.60 -16.31 -26.62
N THR A 236 -18.79 -15.26 -26.49
CA THR A 236 -18.53 -14.30 -27.59
C THR A 236 -17.48 -14.80 -28.59
N MET A 237 -16.68 -15.80 -28.22
CA MET A 237 -15.66 -16.40 -29.08
C MET A 237 -16.19 -17.62 -29.90
N GLN A 238 -17.43 -18.04 -29.66
CA GLN A 238 -18.12 -19.11 -30.41
C GLN A 238 -19.04 -18.52 -31.46
#